data_b974c75780f5207a0cb3e61b324ed69e
#
_entry.id   b974c75780f5207a0cb3e61b324ed69e
#
_cell.length_a   1.000
_cell.length_b   1.000
_cell.length_c   1.000
_cell.angle_alpha   90.00
_cell.angle_beta   90.00
_cell.angle_gamma   90.00
#
_symmetry.space_group_name_H-M   'P 1'
#
loop_
_entity.id
_entity.type
_entity.pdbx_description
1 polymer ?
#
loop_
_entity_poly.entity_id
_entity_poly.type
_entity_poly.pdbx_seq_one_letter_code
_entity_poly.pdbx_strand_id
1 'polypeptide(L)'
;NINDVFRIIMDDEIGGANYKESHEMVFGNLTYNNEGKLNQNNDFEIYNYEYDSKGLFKMEEIEAFIIANDIKEKINNNYKIFDKDELIIRNAEYNDFVILMDKSSNFDLYKRIFEYLNVPLTIEKDESIIEEVILKVLKNLLILISKIYEKNLDVEFKYMFISVARSFLFEMSDEEIFDIFNNN
;
A
#
# COMPACT_ATOMS: atom_id res chain seq x y z
N ASN A 1 16.21 1.11 23.32
CA ASN A 1 15.76 0.35 22.17
C ASN A 1 14.24 0.21 22.18
N ILE A 2 13.64 -0.58 21.27
CA ILE A 2 12.17 -0.70 21.14
C ILE A 2 11.51 -1.13 22.47
N ASN A 3 12.06 -2.11 23.18
CA ASN A 3 11.51 -2.55 24.46
C ASN A 3 11.49 -1.43 25.50
N ASP A 4 12.46 -0.52 25.50
CA ASP A 4 12.50 0.58 26.49
C ASP A 4 11.36 1.58 26.24
N VAL A 5 11.03 1.82 24.95
CA VAL A 5 9.89 2.66 24.58
C VAL A 5 8.57 1.99 24.97
N PHE A 6 8.38 0.71 24.61
CA PHE A 6 7.13 0.01 24.88
C PHE A 6 6.90 -0.27 26.38
N ARG A 7 7.94 -0.43 27.17
CA ARG A 7 7.81 -0.52 28.65
C ARG A 7 7.20 0.73 29.29
N ILE A 8 7.32 1.88 28.61
CA ILE A 8 6.78 3.16 29.09
C ILE A 8 5.35 3.38 28.62
N ILE A 9 5.05 3.05 27.36
CA ILE A 9 3.77 3.37 26.74
C ILE A 9 2.74 2.23 26.78
N MET A 10 3.18 0.99 27.05
CA MET A 10 2.31 -0.18 27.11
C MET A 10 2.36 -0.78 28.53
N ASP A 11 1.66 -0.15 29.44
CA ASP A 11 1.37 -0.73 30.76
C ASP A 11 -0.14 -0.89 30.96
N ASP A 12 -0.53 -1.55 32.09
CA ASP A 12 -1.95 -1.84 32.36
C ASP A 12 -2.82 -0.59 32.48
N GLU A 13 -2.24 0.58 32.81
CA GLU A 13 -2.98 1.84 32.97
C GLU A 13 -3.18 2.56 31.64
N ILE A 14 -2.21 2.51 30.73
CA ILE A 14 -2.21 3.29 29.48
C ILE A 14 -2.61 2.42 28.28
N GLY A 15 -2.10 1.22 28.19
CA GLY A 15 -2.26 0.37 26.98
C GLY A 15 -3.07 -0.90 27.20
N GLY A 16 -3.51 -1.20 28.41
CA GLY A 16 -4.25 -2.43 28.71
C GLY A 16 -3.45 -3.72 28.50
N ALA A 17 -2.11 -3.63 28.46
CA ALA A 17 -1.22 -4.76 28.25
C ALA A 17 0.01 -4.63 29.13
N ASN A 18 0.31 -5.68 29.90
CA ASN A 18 1.52 -5.71 30.71
C ASN A 18 2.72 -6.13 29.83
N TYR A 19 3.35 -5.16 29.17
CA TYR A 19 4.45 -5.42 28.27
C TYR A 19 5.63 -6.13 28.93
N LYS A 20 5.92 -5.80 30.18
CA LYS A 20 7.06 -6.35 30.94
C LYS A 20 6.94 -7.84 31.23
N GLU A 21 5.72 -8.35 31.39
CA GLU A 21 5.51 -9.74 31.82
C GLU A 21 5.44 -10.74 30.67
N SER A 22 4.85 -10.35 29.51
CA SER A 22 4.53 -11.33 28.49
C SER A 22 4.75 -10.88 27.04
N HIS A 23 5.07 -9.62 26.81
CA HIS A 23 5.11 -9.07 25.45
C HIS A 23 6.47 -8.49 25.03
N GLU A 24 7.50 -8.61 25.86
CA GLU A 24 8.84 -8.13 25.49
C GLU A 24 9.34 -8.83 24.23
N MET A 25 9.80 -8.02 23.29
CA MET A 25 10.43 -8.54 22.09
C MET A 25 11.78 -9.16 22.43
N VAL A 26 11.96 -10.40 22.05
CA VAL A 26 13.24 -11.11 22.17
C VAL A 26 13.96 -11.03 20.83
N PHE A 27 15.25 -10.64 20.89
CA PHE A 27 16.08 -10.57 19.71
C PHE A 27 16.32 -11.96 19.12
N GLY A 28 15.72 -12.25 17.97
CA GLY A 28 15.72 -13.57 17.34
C GLY A 28 16.96 -13.86 16.47
N ASN A 29 17.66 -12.84 15.99
CA ASN A 29 18.79 -13.03 15.08
C ASN A 29 20.12 -13.13 15.86
N LEU A 30 20.45 -14.34 16.30
CA LEU A 30 21.68 -14.60 17.04
C LEU A 30 22.95 -14.41 16.19
N THR A 31 22.88 -14.61 14.89
CA THR A 31 23.99 -14.42 13.95
C THR A 31 24.39 -12.94 13.86
N TYR A 32 23.39 -12.06 13.78
CA TYR A 32 23.64 -10.62 13.81
C TYR A 32 24.39 -10.17 15.08
N ASN A 33 24.03 -10.73 16.23
CA ASN A 33 24.64 -10.39 17.52
C ASN A 33 26.12 -10.81 17.57
N ASN A 34 26.49 -11.90 16.92
CA ASN A 34 27.82 -12.47 16.98
C ASN A 34 28.76 -11.94 15.89
N GLU A 35 28.25 -11.69 14.69
CA GLU A 35 29.05 -11.42 13.49
C GLU A 35 28.73 -10.06 12.86
N GLY A 36 27.52 -9.57 13.01
CA GLY A 36 27.00 -8.41 12.31
C GLY A 36 27.14 -7.10 13.07
N LYS A 37 28.23 -6.85 13.82
CA LYS A 37 28.46 -5.59 14.52
C LYS A 37 28.55 -4.41 13.54
N LEU A 38 27.40 -3.97 13.08
CA LEU A 38 27.25 -2.63 12.52
C LEU A 38 27.44 -1.65 13.65
N ASN A 39 28.57 -0.92 13.65
CA ASN A 39 28.79 0.21 14.55
C ASN A 39 27.88 1.38 14.16
N GLN A 40 26.58 1.12 14.08
CA GLN A 40 25.56 2.15 13.90
C GLN A 40 25.02 2.51 15.27
N ASN A 41 25.18 3.77 15.63
CA ASN A 41 24.76 4.27 16.94
C ASN A 41 23.23 4.38 17.10
N ASN A 42 22.46 4.12 16.03
CA ASN A 42 21.02 4.38 16.00
C ASN A 42 20.25 3.16 15.51
N ASP A 43 19.88 2.27 16.43
CA ASP A 43 18.92 1.19 16.15
C ASP A 43 17.47 1.70 16.06
N PHE A 44 17.25 2.96 16.44
CA PHE A 44 15.92 3.57 16.50
C PHE A 44 16.04 5.09 16.35
N GLU A 45 15.32 5.64 15.36
CA GLU A 45 15.29 7.06 15.07
C GLU A 45 13.86 7.59 15.22
N ILE A 46 13.70 8.75 15.85
CA ILE A 46 12.42 9.45 15.98
C ILE A 46 12.52 10.76 15.22
N TYR A 47 11.66 10.93 14.22
CA TYR A 47 11.50 12.18 13.50
C TYR A 47 10.34 12.97 14.10
N ASN A 48 10.65 14.16 14.63
CA ASN A 48 9.67 15.10 15.11
C ASN A 48 9.63 16.31 14.18
N TYR A 49 8.44 16.70 13.74
CA TYR A 49 8.25 17.83 12.84
C TYR A 49 7.11 18.72 13.30
N GLU A 50 7.22 20.02 13.01
CA GLU A 50 6.16 20.98 13.27
C GLU A 50 5.12 20.94 12.14
N TYR A 51 3.87 20.95 12.52
CA TYR A 51 2.74 21.01 11.60
C TYR A 51 1.89 22.26 11.84
N ASP A 52 1.74 23.09 10.81
CA ASP A 52 0.80 24.20 10.81
C ASP A 52 -0.49 23.78 10.07
N SER A 53 -1.59 23.66 10.80
CA SER A 53 -2.90 23.29 10.25
C SER A 53 -3.48 24.32 9.25
N LYS A 54 -2.91 25.54 9.21
CA LYS A 54 -3.25 26.59 8.23
C LYS A 54 -2.22 26.68 7.11
N GLY A 55 -1.19 25.83 7.13
CA GLY A 55 -0.14 25.76 6.14
C GLY A 55 -0.63 25.24 4.78
N LEU A 56 0.26 25.29 3.80
CA LEU A 56 -0.03 24.84 2.43
C LEU A 56 -0.05 23.31 2.29
N PHE A 57 0.60 22.59 3.19
CA PHE A 57 0.79 21.14 3.12
C PHE A 57 0.03 20.43 4.23
N LYS A 58 -0.51 19.29 3.92
CA LYS A 58 -1.13 18.40 4.91
C LYS A 58 -0.06 17.65 5.70
N MET A 59 -0.43 17.20 6.90
CA MET A 59 0.46 16.45 7.78
C MET A 59 1.03 15.21 7.08
N GLU A 60 0.18 14.48 6.38
CA GLU A 60 0.55 13.25 5.66
C GLU A 60 1.49 13.52 4.47
N GLU A 61 1.42 14.73 3.88
CA GLU A 61 2.34 15.13 2.80
C GLU A 61 3.74 15.40 3.35
N ILE A 62 3.81 16.09 4.49
CA ILE A 62 5.08 16.36 5.18
C ILE A 62 5.73 15.06 5.62
N GLU A 63 4.95 14.17 6.22
CA GLU A 63 5.42 12.85 6.67
C GLU A 63 5.99 12.03 5.50
N ALA A 64 5.24 11.89 4.42
CA ALA A 64 5.69 11.15 3.24
C ALA A 64 6.97 11.75 2.64
N PHE A 65 7.08 13.09 2.62
CA PHE A 65 8.25 13.79 2.13
C PHE A 65 9.49 13.54 3.00
N ILE A 66 9.33 13.58 4.32
CA ILE A 66 10.42 13.29 5.27
C ILE A 66 10.91 11.86 5.10
N ILE A 67 10.01 10.88 5.06
CA ILE A 67 10.35 9.46 4.90
C ILE A 67 11.08 9.22 3.58
N ALA A 68 10.55 9.75 2.47
CA ALA A 68 11.18 9.56 1.16
C ALA A 68 12.58 10.19 1.08
N ASN A 69 12.78 11.37 1.68
CA ASN A 69 14.10 11.99 1.72
C ASN A 69 15.08 11.22 2.61
N ASP A 70 14.63 10.75 3.78
CA ASP A 70 15.48 9.94 4.66
C ASP A 70 15.98 8.67 3.97
N ILE A 71 15.08 7.94 3.29
CA ILE A 71 15.45 6.77 2.49
C ILE A 71 16.48 7.15 1.41
N LYS A 72 16.23 8.23 0.68
CA LYS A 72 17.13 8.71 -0.37
C LYS A 72 18.51 9.10 0.17
N GLU A 73 18.56 9.78 1.30
CA GLU A 73 19.81 10.14 1.95
C GLU A 73 20.58 8.92 2.44
N LYS A 74 19.91 7.95 3.04
CA LYS A 74 20.52 6.69 3.47
C LYS A 74 21.12 5.92 2.29
N ILE A 75 20.43 5.85 1.16
CA ILE A 75 20.97 5.24 -0.07
C ILE A 75 22.19 6.00 -0.57
N ASN A 76 22.09 7.32 -0.71
CA ASN A 76 23.19 8.15 -1.22
C ASN A 76 24.44 8.10 -0.33
N ASN A 77 24.26 7.93 0.97
CA ASN A 77 25.34 7.85 1.95
C ASN A 77 25.86 6.42 2.15
N ASN A 78 25.45 5.47 1.31
CA ASN A 78 25.86 4.06 1.41
C ASN A 78 25.58 3.46 2.79
N TYR A 79 24.40 3.69 3.34
CA TYR A 79 23.96 3.14 4.61
C TYR A 79 24.16 1.63 4.64
N LYS A 80 24.74 1.10 5.71
CA LYS A 80 25.09 -0.31 5.81
C LYS A 80 23.99 -1.09 6.52
N ILE A 81 23.66 -2.25 5.96
CA ILE A 81 22.77 -3.23 6.57
C ILE A 81 23.46 -4.58 6.66
N PHE A 82 22.96 -5.41 7.55
CA PHE A 82 23.35 -6.82 7.62
C PHE A 82 22.35 -7.66 6.84
N ASP A 83 22.86 -8.30 5.78
CA ASP A 83 22.09 -9.26 5.00
C ASP A 83 22.06 -10.60 5.73
N LYS A 84 20.88 -11.02 6.18
CA LYS A 84 20.70 -12.24 6.97
C LYS A 84 20.81 -13.51 6.15
N ASP A 85 20.60 -13.43 4.85
CA ASP A 85 20.58 -14.59 3.95
C ASP A 85 22.00 -14.90 3.45
N GLU A 86 22.77 -13.84 3.15
CA GLU A 86 24.16 -13.97 2.73
C GLU A 86 25.17 -13.85 3.89
N LEU A 87 24.71 -13.45 5.09
CA LEU A 87 25.53 -13.23 6.30
C LEU A 87 26.65 -12.20 6.10
N ILE A 88 26.41 -11.17 5.30
CA ILE A 88 27.37 -10.11 4.98
C ILE A 88 26.82 -8.73 5.33
N ILE A 89 27.72 -7.77 5.49
CA ILE A 89 27.37 -6.35 5.57
C ILE A 89 27.49 -5.77 4.17
N ARG A 90 26.37 -5.23 3.66
CA ARG A 90 26.29 -4.57 2.36
C ARG A 90 25.67 -3.18 2.45
N ASN A 91 25.73 -2.43 1.36
CA ASN A 91 24.95 -1.19 1.26
C ASN A 91 23.45 -1.51 1.19
N ALA A 92 22.66 -0.66 1.80
CA ALA A 92 21.20 -0.72 1.68
C ALA A 92 20.77 -0.42 0.24
N GLU A 93 19.75 -1.12 -0.21
CA GLU A 93 19.02 -0.90 -1.46
C GLU A 93 17.59 -0.48 -1.15
N TYR A 94 16.87 0.07 -2.13
CA TYR A 94 15.48 0.50 -1.91
C TYR A 94 14.57 -0.63 -1.41
N ASN A 95 14.83 -1.87 -1.81
CA ASN A 95 14.06 -3.04 -1.40
C ASN A 95 14.25 -3.43 0.08
N ASP A 96 15.23 -2.84 0.76
CA ASP A 96 15.47 -3.11 2.18
C ASP A 96 14.61 -2.23 3.10
N PHE A 97 13.92 -1.24 2.55
CA PHE A 97 13.06 -0.33 3.31
C PHE A 97 11.60 -0.76 3.22
N VAL A 98 10.94 -0.83 4.37
CA VAL A 98 9.51 -1.13 4.47
C VAL A 98 8.83 -0.02 5.25
N ILE A 99 7.72 0.51 4.72
CA ILE A 99 6.89 1.50 5.39
C ILE A 99 5.63 0.80 5.87
N LEU A 100 5.41 0.84 7.17
CA LEU A 100 4.18 0.32 7.78
C LEU A 100 3.25 1.48 8.09
N MET A 101 2.00 1.38 7.63
CA MET A 101 0.98 2.42 7.80
C MET A 101 -0.27 1.83 8.42
N ASP A 102 -0.92 2.61 9.27
CA ASP A 102 -2.20 2.22 9.90
C ASP A 102 -3.35 2.18 8.89
N LYS A 103 -3.33 3.06 7.89
CA LYS A 103 -4.44 3.21 6.92
C LYS A 103 -3.95 3.27 5.48
N SER A 104 -4.63 2.55 4.59
CA SER A 104 -4.36 2.57 3.15
C SER A 104 -4.83 3.84 2.42
N SER A 105 -5.60 4.71 3.10
CA SER A 105 -6.15 5.94 2.47
C SER A 105 -5.08 6.88 1.91
N ASN A 106 -3.87 6.83 2.42
CA ASN A 106 -2.77 7.70 2.03
C ASN A 106 -1.81 7.07 1.01
N PHE A 107 -2.05 5.84 0.56
CA PHE A 107 -1.17 5.14 -0.37
C PHE A 107 -0.91 5.91 -1.66
N ASP A 108 -1.96 6.46 -2.27
CA ASP A 108 -1.84 7.25 -3.51
C ASP A 108 -1.07 8.57 -3.30
N LEU A 109 -1.17 9.14 -2.11
CA LEU A 109 -0.41 10.33 -1.73
C LEU A 109 1.09 10.00 -1.62
N TYR A 110 1.42 8.94 -0.89
CA TYR A 110 2.79 8.46 -0.76
C TYR A 110 3.40 8.13 -2.12
N LYS A 111 2.66 7.41 -2.98
CA LYS A 111 3.11 7.08 -4.34
C LYS A 111 3.51 8.32 -5.12
N ARG A 112 2.66 9.36 -5.15
CA ARG A 112 2.94 10.62 -5.87
C ARG A 112 4.17 11.36 -5.33
N ILE A 113 4.34 11.40 -4.00
CA ILE A 113 5.49 12.08 -3.38
C ILE A 113 6.78 11.31 -3.65
N PHE A 114 6.76 10.00 -3.54
CA PHE A 114 7.90 9.14 -3.84
C PHE A 114 8.30 9.22 -5.32
N GLU A 115 7.33 9.22 -6.24
CA GLU A 115 7.57 9.43 -7.66
C GLU A 115 8.20 10.81 -7.92
N TYR A 116 7.69 11.88 -7.28
CA TYR A 116 8.24 13.22 -7.40
C TYR A 116 9.71 13.30 -6.94
N LEU A 117 10.07 12.59 -5.88
CA LEU A 117 11.43 12.53 -5.34
C LEU A 117 12.32 11.52 -6.07
N ASN A 118 11.79 10.77 -7.04
CA ASN A 118 12.45 9.66 -7.73
C ASN A 118 12.93 8.56 -6.75
N VAL A 119 12.11 8.23 -5.77
CA VAL A 119 12.28 7.11 -4.85
C VAL A 119 11.32 6.01 -5.27
N PRO A 120 11.78 4.82 -5.66
CA PRO A 120 10.87 3.72 -6.04
C PRO A 120 10.04 3.27 -4.85
N LEU A 121 8.74 3.07 -5.07
CA LEU A 121 7.80 2.59 -4.06
C LEU A 121 6.88 1.54 -4.68
N THR A 122 6.82 0.38 -4.05
CA THR A 122 5.83 -0.66 -4.34
C THR A 122 4.81 -0.69 -3.21
N ILE A 123 3.53 -0.66 -3.55
CA ILE A 123 2.44 -0.71 -2.58
C ILE A 123 1.82 -2.11 -2.64
N GLU A 124 1.91 -2.82 -1.52
CA GLU A 124 1.18 -4.08 -1.34
C GLU A 124 -0.20 -3.73 -0.77
N LYS A 125 -1.19 -3.78 -1.61
CA LYS A 125 -2.59 -3.58 -1.25
C LYS A 125 -3.38 -4.78 -1.72
N ASP A 126 -4.16 -5.34 -0.83
CA ASP A 126 -5.19 -6.33 -1.20
C ASP A 126 -6.27 -5.62 -2.01
N GLU A 127 -6.00 -5.41 -3.29
CA GLU A 127 -7.02 -4.93 -4.21
C GLU A 127 -7.95 -6.09 -4.53
N SER A 128 -9.25 -5.86 -4.32
CA SER A 128 -10.24 -6.81 -4.77
C SER A 128 -10.17 -6.89 -6.29
N ILE A 129 -9.65 -7.99 -6.81
CA ILE A 129 -9.58 -8.27 -8.26
C ILE A 129 -10.96 -8.03 -8.93
N ILE A 130 -12.04 -8.21 -8.17
CA ILE A 130 -13.43 -8.00 -8.64
C ILE A 130 -13.71 -6.54 -9.03
N GLU A 131 -12.94 -5.59 -8.52
CA GLU A 131 -13.09 -4.15 -8.85
C GLU A 131 -12.40 -3.74 -10.14
N GLU A 132 -11.51 -4.57 -10.68
CA GLU A 132 -10.89 -4.33 -11.97
C GLU A 132 -11.92 -4.23 -13.09
N VAL A 133 -11.80 -3.19 -13.92
CA VAL A 133 -12.76 -2.91 -15.01
C VAL A 133 -12.93 -4.13 -15.94
N ILE A 134 -11.82 -4.81 -16.24
CA ILE A 134 -11.82 -6.00 -17.11
C ILE A 134 -12.69 -7.11 -16.51
N LEU A 135 -12.59 -7.37 -15.21
CA LEU A 135 -13.35 -8.41 -14.54
C LEU A 135 -14.82 -8.02 -14.36
N LYS A 136 -15.11 -6.73 -14.18
CA LYS A 136 -16.50 -6.24 -14.19
C LYS A 136 -17.15 -6.48 -15.56
N VAL A 137 -16.46 -6.17 -16.65
CA VAL A 137 -16.95 -6.42 -18.01
C VAL A 137 -17.13 -7.91 -18.26
N LEU A 138 -16.17 -8.75 -17.88
CA LEU A 138 -16.28 -10.20 -18.02
C LEU A 138 -17.47 -10.77 -17.23
N LYS A 139 -17.64 -10.34 -15.98
CA LYS A 139 -18.80 -10.71 -15.16
C LYS A 139 -20.11 -10.34 -15.84
N ASN A 140 -20.22 -9.10 -16.33
CA ASN A 140 -21.41 -8.61 -16.99
C ASN A 140 -21.70 -9.38 -18.30
N LEU A 141 -20.66 -9.76 -19.05
CA LEU A 141 -20.77 -10.59 -20.23
C LEU A 141 -21.31 -12.00 -19.90
N LEU A 142 -20.83 -12.63 -18.84
CA LEU A 142 -21.32 -13.94 -18.41
C LEU A 142 -22.77 -13.89 -17.96
N ILE A 143 -23.17 -12.84 -17.23
CA ILE A 143 -24.57 -12.62 -16.84
C ILE A 143 -25.42 -12.41 -18.10
N LEU A 144 -24.99 -11.63 -19.07
CA LEU A 144 -25.68 -11.38 -20.32
C LEU A 144 -25.90 -12.67 -21.09
N ILE A 145 -24.89 -13.53 -21.20
CA ILE A 145 -25.01 -14.84 -21.84
C ILE A 145 -26.05 -15.72 -21.13
N SER A 146 -26.04 -15.76 -19.81
CA SER A 146 -27.02 -16.52 -19.02
C SER A 146 -28.44 -16.03 -19.28
N LYS A 147 -28.66 -14.71 -19.26
CA LYS A 147 -29.96 -14.08 -19.53
C LYS A 147 -30.49 -14.40 -20.94
N ILE A 148 -29.62 -14.40 -21.95
CA ILE A 148 -29.94 -14.77 -23.33
C ILE A 148 -30.38 -16.25 -23.37
N TYR A 149 -29.62 -17.14 -22.73
CA TYR A 149 -29.92 -18.57 -22.68
C TYR A 149 -31.29 -18.85 -22.02
N GLU A 150 -31.60 -18.14 -20.93
CA GLU A 150 -32.84 -18.21 -20.19
C GLU A 150 -34.02 -17.51 -20.90
N LYS A 151 -33.76 -16.78 -22.00
CA LYS A 151 -34.72 -15.92 -22.71
C LYS A 151 -35.33 -14.84 -21.79
N ASN A 152 -34.60 -14.40 -20.79
CA ASN A 152 -35.04 -13.42 -19.81
C ASN A 152 -34.48 -12.02 -20.19
N LEU A 153 -35.28 -11.27 -20.95
CA LEU A 153 -34.91 -9.92 -21.43
C LEU A 153 -35.41 -8.81 -20.48
N ASP A 154 -35.18 -8.95 -19.20
CA ASP A 154 -35.61 -8.03 -18.17
C ASP A 154 -34.74 -6.74 -18.13
N VAL A 155 -35.00 -5.89 -17.14
CA VAL A 155 -34.24 -4.63 -16.94
C VAL A 155 -32.75 -4.91 -16.67
N GLU A 156 -32.45 -5.99 -15.96
CA GLU A 156 -31.06 -6.38 -15.68
C GLU A 156 -30.34 -6.77 -16.96
N PHE A 157 -30.98 -7.50 -17.85
CA PHE A 157 -30.44 -7.79 -19.18
C PHE A 157 -30.05 -6.52 -19.92
N LYS A 158 -30.89 -5.48 -19.91
CA LYS A 158 -30.59 -4.19 -20.58
C LYS A 158 -29.38 -3.53 -19.99
N TYR A 159 -29.24 -3.50 -18.65
CA TYR A 159 -28.05 -2.96 -17.99
C TYR A 159 -26.78 -3.72 -18.34
N MET A 160 -26.83 -5.05 -18.33
CA MET A 160 -25.67 -5.86 -18.69
C MET A 160 -25.30 -5.69 -20.15
N PHE A 161 -26.29 -5.62 -21.05
CA PHE A 161 -26.08 -5.36 -22.47
C PHE A 161 -25.39 -3.99 -22.69
N ILE A 162 -25.92 -2.91 -22.12
CA ILE A 162 -25.34 -1.57 -22.25
C ILE A 162 -23.91 -1.54 -21.70
N SER A 163 -23.69 -2.14 -20.55
CA SER A 163 -22.36 -2.20 -19.93
C SER A 163 -21.32 -2.90 -20.81
N VAL A 164 -21.70 -4.02 -21.41
CA VAL A 164 -20.82 -4.80 -22.30
C VAL A 164 -20.63 -4.11 -23.64
N ALA A 165 -21.71 -3.58 -24.23
CA ALA A 165 -21.68 -2.91 -25.53
C ALA A 165 -20.78 -1.66 -25.50
N ARG A 166 -20.81 -0.86 -24.43
CA ARG A 166 -19.95 0.33 -24.24
C ARG A 166 -18.51 0.00 -23.82
N SER A 167 -18.24 -1.24 -23.46
CA SER A 167 -16.91 -1.62 -23.00
C SER A 167 -15.91 -1.64 -24.16
N PHE A 168 -14.62 -1.77 -23.79
CA PHE A 168 -13.50 -1.93 -24.72
C PHE A 168 -13.64 -3.14 -25.65
N LEU A 169 -14.60 -4.04 -25.41
CA LEU A 169 -14.84 -5.20 -26.27
C LEU A 169 -15.63 -4.85 -27.54
N PHE A 170 -16.56 -3.90 -27.46
CA PHE A 170 -17.44 -3.57 -28.56
C PHE A 170 -17.43 -2.08 -28.95
N GLU A 171 -17.10 -1.18 -28.01
CA GLU A 171 -16.96 0.27 -28.21
C GLU A 171 -18.16 0.92 -28.91
N MET A 172 -19.38 0.39 -28.68
CA MET A 172 -20.60 0.89 -29.30
C MET A 172 -20.95 2.27 -28.78
N SER A 173 -21.38 3.15 -29.68
CA SER A 173 -21.92 4.47 -29.35
C SER A 173 -23.32 4.38 -28.72
N ASP A 174 -23.72 5.44 -28.03
CA ASP A 174 -25.06 5.53 -27.44
C ASP A 174 -26.17 5.51 -28.48
N GLU A 175 -25.92 6.04 -29.68
CA GLU A 175 -26.86 6.01 -30.80
C GLU A 175 -27.07 4.60 -31.32
N GLU A 176 -26.00 3.83 -31.51
CA GLU A 176 -26.10 2.43 -31.93
C GLU A 176 -26.84 1.57 -30.91
N ILE A 177 -26.58 1.75 -29.61
CA ILE A 177 -27.26 1.05 -28.54
C ILE A 177 -28.74 1.43 -28.51
N PHE A 178 -29.06 2.71 -28.66
CA PHE A 178 -30.42 3.21 -28.69
C PHE A 178 -31.21 2.61 -29.88
N ASP A 179 -30.62 2.54 -31.06
CA ASP A 179 -31.24 1.96 -32.25
C ASP A 179 -31.57 0.48 -32.07
N ILE A 180 -30.72 -0.30 -31.40
CA ILE A 180 -30.99 -1.71 -31.10
C ILE A 180 -32.23 -1.88 -30.24
N PHE A 181 -32.44 -0.98 -29.27
CA PHE A 181 -33.61 -1.09 -28.36
C PHE A 181 -34.91 -0.53 -28.94
N ASN A 182 -34.84 0.34 -29.94
CA ASN A 182 -36.03 0.98 -30.52
C ASN A 182 -36.48 0.36 -31.85
N ASN A 183 -35.64 -0.39 -32.54
CA ASN A 183 -35.95 -1.00 -33.82
C ASN A 183 -36.49 -2.46 -33.71
N ASN A 184 -36.90 -2.85 -32.47
CA ASN A 184 -37.58 -4.17 -32.22
C ASN A 184 -38.97 -3.90 -31.65
#